data_76813c5be4e42d280ff5bfe494356859
#
_entry.id   76813c5be4e42d280ff5bfe494356859
#
_cell.length_a   1.000
_cell.length_b   1.000
_cell.length_c   1.000
_cell.angle_alpha   90.00
_cell.angle_beta   90.00
_cell.angle_gamma   90.00
#
_symmetry.space_group_name_H-M   'P 1'
#
loop_
_entity.id
_entity.type
_entity.pdbx_description
1 polymer ?
#
loop_
_entity_poly.entity_id
_entity_poly.type
_entity_poly.pdbx_seq_one_letter_code
_entity_poly.pdbx_strand_id
1 'polypeptide(L)'
;MRDRVTFCIKTIHRPHCCANLVRSIYEHCGDDRPLIYVLDDGKPELRFSQVCPDEAAMVDRLIETEYDIGLSAGRNRLVEAAQTRVVIFSDDDHVVGPQTRLNDLVRKFESSRLDLLATLSKQPHRPNPDGTPRLLNSSGGVLHIPRGEYRRIGDIAECAFVCNCFVAYRDILQAIRWDEDLKVDEHWDFFWRAKIAGVRVGVAMDHVFPHIHVDPPAYKRHRPVFLRAALRKHGLRKVLWK
;
A
#
# COMPACT_ATOMS: atom_id res chain seq x y z
N MET A 1 -6.12 12.38 14.82
CA MET A 1 -6.37 11.25 13.87
C MET A 1 -6.61 9.89 14.56
N ARG A 2 -6.11 9.62 15.75
CA ARG A 2 -6.13 8.28 16.41
C ARG A 2 -7.49 7.57 16.41
N ASP A 3 -8.57 8.29 16.63
CA ASP A 3 -9.91 7.70 16.74
C ASP A 3 -10.55 7.36 15.37
N ARG A 4 -9.94 7.80 14.27
CA ARG A 4 -10.53 7.71 12.93
C ARG A 4 -9.69 6.97 11.90
N VAL A 5 -8.38 6.88 12.11
CA VAL A 5 -7.42 6.40 11.11
C VAL A 5 -6.44 5.42 11.70
N THR A 6 -6.26 4.28 11.05
CA THR A 6 -5.18 3.32 11.33
C THR A 6 -4.18 3.31 10.18
N PHE A 7 -2.90 3.46 10.47
CA PHE A 7 -1.82 3.30 9.52
C PHE A 7 -1.33 1.84 9.58
N CYS A 8 -1.48 1.12 8.49
CA CYS A 8 -1.20 -0.31 8.35
C CYS A 8 0.13 -0.51 7.61
N ILE A 9 1.08 -1.16 8.24
CA ILE A 9 2.42 -1.45 7.72
C ILE A 9 2.64 -2.96 7.72
N LYS A 10 2.92 -3.54 6.55
CA LYS A 10 3.34 -4.94 6.42
C LYS A 10 4.84 -4.98 6.19
N THR A 11 5.57 -5.72 7.04
CA THR A 11 7.02 -5.88 6.93
C THR A 11 7.44 -7.35 6.92
N ILE A 12 8.56 -7.64 6.28
CA ILE A 12 9.29 -8.91 6.33
C ILE A 12 10.78 -8.64 6.06
N HIS A 13 11.66 -9.04 6.98
CA HIS A 13 13.12 -8.93 6.85
C HIS A 13 13.67 -7.52 6.58
N ARG A 14 12.86 -6.47 6.85
CA ARG A 14 13.25 -5.06 6.70
C ARG A 14 12.94 -4.24 7.97
N PRO A 15 13.35 -4.70 9.16
CA PRO A 15 12.98 -4.04 10.42
C PRO A 15 13.43 -2.58 10.49
N HIS A 16 14.59 -2.23 9.95
CA HIS A 16 15.08 -0.86 9.92
C HIS A 16 14.26 0.06 8.99
N CYS A 17 13.72 -0.47 7.89
CA CYS A 17 12.81 0.29 7.03
C CYS A 17 11.50 0.59 7.79
N CYS A 18 10.93 -0.43 8.44
CA CYS A 18 9.75 -0.27 9.28
C CYS A 18 9.98 0.75 10.40
N ALA A 19 11.12 0.66 11.10
CA ALA A 19 11.51 1.62 12.15
C ALA A 19 11.57 3.05 11.62
N ASN A 20 12.17 3.27 10.45
CA ASN A 20 12.24 4.60 9.82
C ASN A 20 10.84 5.14 9.49
N LEU A 21 9.95 4.31 8.98
CA LEU A 21 8.56 4.71 8.71
C LEU A 21 7.84 5.08 10.01
N VAL A 22 7.95 4.25 11.05
CA VAL A 22 7.32 4.52 12.37
C VAL A 22 7.83 5.84 12.95
N ARG A 23 9.15 6.06 13.00
CA ARG A 23 9.73 7.33 13.50
C ARG A 23 9.22 8.53 12.69
N SER A 24 9.20 8.42 11.37
CA SER A 24 8.77 9.52 10.51
C SER A 24 7.29 9.88 10.71
N ILE A 25 6.42 8.93 11.06
CA ILE A 25 5.03 9.22 11.42
C ILE A 25 4.98 10.08 12.70
N TYR A 26 5.77 9.73 13.72
CA TYR A 26 5.83 10.52 14.95
C TYR A 26 6.41 11.91 14.72
N GLU A 27 7.49 12.03 13.96
CA GLU A 27 8.17 13.29 13.66
C GLU A 27 7.25 14.29 12.92
N HIS A 28 6.40 13.80 12.02
CA HIS A 28 5.57 14.67 11.16
C HIS A 28 4.14 14.83 11.63
N CYS A 29 3.64 13.97 12.50
CA CYS A 29 2.26 14.03 13.00
C CYS A 29 2.15 14.34 14.48
N GLY A 30 3.22 14.17 15.27
CA GLY A 30 3.20 14.37 16.72
C GLY A 30 2.08 13.59 17.40
N ASP A 31 1.41 14.22 18.36
CA ASP A 31 0.30 13.61 19.11
C ASP A 31 -0.96 13.36 18.29
N ASP A 32 -1.14 14.09 17.17
CA ASP A 32 -2.26 13.89 16.23
C ASP A 32 -1.96 12.83 15.14
N ARG A 33 -1.08 11.87 15.43
CA ARG A 33 -0.78 10.74 14.55
C ARG A 33 -1.96 9.75 14.45
N PRO A 34 -2.04 8.93 13.39
CA PRO A 34 -2.93 7.78 13.33
C PRO A 34 -2.53 6.69 14.33
N LEU A 35 -3.40 5.72 14.59
CA LEU A 35 -2.98 4.45 15.17
C LEU A 35 -2.01 3.76 14.21
N ILE A 36 -0.94 3.16 14.71
CA ILE A 36 0.06 2.46 13.91
C ILE A 36 -0.04 0.97 14.19
N TYR A 37 -0.40 0.20 13.16
CA TYR A 37 -0.46 -1.25 13.21
C TYR A 37 0.60 -1.83 12.29
N VAL A 38 1.45 -2.68 12.84
CA VAL A 38 2.50 -3.37 12.09
C VAL A 38 2.21 -4.87 12.10
N LEU A 39 2.31 -5.51 10.94
CA LEU A 39 2.35 -6.96 10.83
C LEU A 39 3.70 -7.40 10.30
N ASP A 40 4.36 -8.28 11.05
CA ASP A 40 5.65 -8.87 10.71
C ASP A 40 5.52 -10.39 10.59
N ASP A 41 5.84 -10.91 9.41
CA ASP A 41 5.95 -12.35 9.14
C ASP A 41 7.40 -12.79 8.88
N GLY A 42 8.36 -12.03 9.40
CA GLY A 42 9.77 -12.34 9.36
C GLY A 42 10.15 -13.56 10.22
N LYS A 43 11.36 -14.05 10.02
CA LYS A 43 11.96 -15.05 10.93
C LYS A 43 12.11 -14.46 12.32
N PRO A 44 11.91 -15.25 13.40
CA PRO A 44 11.93 -14.74 14.77
C PRO A 44 13.12 -13.83 15.09
N GLU A 45 14.31 -14.22 14.67
CA GLU A 45 15.56 -13.47 14.93
C GLU A 45 15.71 -12.16 14.13
N LEU A 46 14.90 -11.98 13.09
CA LEU A 46 14.90 -10.81 12.20
C LEU A 46 13.64 -9.96 12.34
N ARG A 47 12.79 -10.25 13.33
CA ARG A 47 11.55 -9.53 13.54
C ARG A 47 11.80 -8.09 13.97
N PHE A 48 10.86 -7.25 13.61
CA PHE A 48 10.86 -5.83 13.98
C PHE A 48 11.00 -5.63 15.50
N SER A 49 10.29 -6.43 16.31
CA SER A 49 10.38 -6.40 17.78
C SER A 49 11.77 -6.78 18.32
N GLN A 50 12.51 -7.62 17.60
CA GLN A 50 13.82 -8.09 18.03
C GLN A 50 14.95 -7.15 17.62
N VAL A 51 14.84 -6.59 16.42
CA VAL A 51 15.91 -5.78 15.80
C VAL A 51 15.76 -4.29 16.14
N CYS A 52 14.53 -3.81 16.28
CA CYS A 52 14.21 -2.41 16.56
C CYS A 52 13.18 -2.32 17.70
N PRO A 53 13.52 -2.79 18.93
CA PRO A 53 12.58 -2.87 20.05
C PRO A 53 12.02 -1.53 20.48
N ASP A 54 12.80 -0.46 20.39
CA ASP A 54 12.35 0.88 20.77
C ASP A 54 11.23 1.37 19.86
N GLU A 55 11.37 1.23 18.54
CA GLU A 55 10.34 1.60 17.58
C GLU A 55 9.17 0.62 17.59
N ALA A 56 9.41 -0.65 17.89
CA ALA A 56 8.35 -1.62 18.10
C ALA A 56 7.46 -1.28 19.30
N ALA A 57 8.01 -0.67 20.34
CA ALA A 57 7.25 -0.15 21.48
C ALA A 57 6.44 1.11 21.16
N MET A 58 6.75 1.81 20.05
CA MET A 58 6.02 3.00 19.61
C MET A 58 4.72 2.67 18.87
N VAL A 59 4.54 1.44 18.37
CA VAL A 59 3.34 1.08 17.60
C VAL A 59 2.17 0.74 18.53
N ASP A 60 0.96 1.05 18.08
CA ASP A 60 -0.25 0.78 18.88
C ASP A 60 -0.64 -0.71 18.82
N ARG A 61 -0.24 -1.42 17.77
CA ARG A 61 -0.43 -2.87 17.66
C ARG A 61 0.64 -3.52 16.78
N LEU A 62 1.35 -4.48 17.35
CA LEU A 62 2.27 -5.36 16.63
C LEU A 62 1.63 -6.76 16.49
N ILE A 63 1.56 -7.27 15.27
CA ILE A 63 1.04 -8.60 14.93
C ILE A 63 2.19 -9.41 14.36
N GLU A 64 2.64 -10.40 15.08
CA GLU A 64 3.63 -11.35 14.60
C GLU A 64 2.94 -12.65 14.18
N THR A 65 3.34 -13.19 13.04
CA THR A 65 2.70 -14.38 12.47
C THR A 65 3.73 -15.45 12.13
N GLU A 66 3.27 -16.52 11.50
CA GLU A 66 4.13 -17.55 10.93
C GLU A 66 5.02 -16.92 9.83
N TYR A 67 6.16 -17.54 9.60
CA TYR A 67 7.11 -17.05 8.61
C TYR A 67 6.54 -17.04 7.19
N ASP A 68 6.68 -15.91 6.50
CA ASP A 68 6.35 -15.72 5.08
C ASP A 68 4.90 -16.09 4.71
N ILE A 69 3.92 -15.52 5.42
CA ILE A 69 2.51 -15.64 5.02
C ILE A 69 2.20 -14.89 3.71
N GLY A 70 3.06 -13.94 3.33
CA GLY A 70 2.96 -13.16 2.10
C GLY A 70 2.26 -11.81 2.27
N LEU A 71 2.40 -10.97 1.23
CA LEU A 71 1.85 -9.59 1.25
C LEU A 71 0.34 -9.58 1.36
N SER A 72 -0.36 -10.40 0.58
CA SER A 72 -1.82 -10.45 0.53
C SER A 72 -2.43 -10.82 1.89
N ALA A 73 -2.00 -11.95 2.46
CA ALA A 73 -2.50 -12.41 3.75
C ALA A 73 -2.16 -11.40 4.86
N GLY A 74 -0.95 -10.85 4.86
CA GLY A 74 -0.55 -9.85 5.85
C GLY A 74 -1.39 -8.57 5.78
N ARG A 75 -1.68 -8.06 4.58
CA ARG A 75 -2.54 -6.88 4.41
C ARG A 75 -3.99 -7.16 4.84
N ASN A 76 -4.55 -8.32 4.49
CA ASN A 76 -5.89 -8.70 4.93
C ASN A 76 -5.98 -8.77 6.45
N ARG A 77 -5.01 -9.39 7.13
CA ARG A 77 -4.98 -9.45 8.60
C ARG A 77 -4.88 -8.07 9.25
N LEU A 78 -4.14 -7.14 8.64
CA LEU A 78 -4.08 -5.74 9.10
C LEU A 78 -5.44 -5.04 8.97
N VAL A 79 -6.14 -5.20 7.84
CA VAL A 79 -7.47 -4.64 7.62
C VAL A 79 -8.48 -5.22 8.61
N GLU A 80 -8.42 -6.51 8.88
CA GLU A 80 -9.27 -7.20 9.86
C GLU A 80 -9.02 -6.68 11.29
N ALA A 81 -7.76 -6.46 11.62
CA ALA A 81 -7.34 -5.96 12.94
C ALA A 81 -7.70 -4.49 13.16
N ALA A 82 -7.72 -3.67 12.10
CA ALA A 82 -8.05 -2.26 12.21
C ALA A 82 -9.49 -2.05 12.67
N GLN A 83 -9.69 -1.11 13.60
CA GLN A 83 -11.01 -0.79 14.15
C GLN A 83 -11.56 0.54 13.64
N THR A 84 -10.73 1.34 13.01
CA THR A 84 -11.12 2.63 12.46
C THR A 84 -11.78 2.50 11.08
N ARG A 85 -12.60 3.49 10.72
CA ARG A 85 -13.28 3.53 9.42
C ARG A 85 -12.32 3.73 8.26
N VAL A 86 -11.29 4.54 8.48
CA VAL A 86 -10.29 4.89 7.47
C VAL A 86 -8.99 4.18 7.80
N VAL A 87 -8.35 3.62 6.80
CA VAL A 87 -7.02 3.02 6.89
C VAL A 87 -6.08 3.65 5.87
N ILE A 88 -4.82 3.81 6.29
CA ILE A 88 -3.71 4.16 5.40
C ILE A 88 -2.86 2.91 5.25
N PHE A 89 -2.58 2.53 4.02
CA PHE A 89 -1.62 1.48 3.70
C PHE A 89 -0.34 2.07 3.13
N SER A 90 0.79 1.53 3.57
CA SER A 90 2.10 1.82 2.98
C SER A 90 2.99 0.58 3.06
N ASP A 91 3.84 0.39 2.06
CA ASP A 91 4.96 -0.53 2.17
C ASP A 91 5.96 0.04 3.19
N ASP A 92 6.70 -0.82 3.87
CA ASP A 92 7.59 -0.46 4.99
C ASP A 92 8.84 0.34 4.57
N ASP A 93 9.12 0.47 3.28
CA ASP A 93 10.22 1.24 2.70
C ASP A 93 9.83 2.67 2.24
N HIS A 94 8.65 3.14 2.65
CA HIS A 94 8.28 4.54 2.58
C HIS A 94 8.64 5.27 3.90
N VAL A 95 8.64 6.60 3.84
CA VAL A 95 8.71 7.47 5.03
C VAL A 95 7.73 8.62 4.91
N VAL A 96 7.21 9.09 6.02
CA VAL A 96 6.42 10.33 6.05
C VAL A 96 7.39 11.51 5.98
N GLY A 97 7.13 12.45 5.08
CA GLY A 97 7.94 13.64 4.90
C GLY A 97 7.08 14.92 4.85
N PRO A 98 7.70 16.09 4.72
CA PRO A 98 6.98 17.37 4.70
C PRO A 98 5.91 17.47 3.60
N GLN A 99 6.10 16.75 2.48
CA GLN A 99 5.13 16.73 1.37
C GLN A 99 4.08 15.64 1.51
N THR A 100 4.17 14.79 2.54
CA THR A 100 3.19 13.72 2.77
C THR A 100 1.90 14.24 3.38
N ARG A 101 1.99 15.14 4.36
CA ARG A 101 0.85 15.83 5.01
C ARG A 101 -0.34 14.91 5.32
N LEU A 102 -0.13 13.86 6.14
CA LEU A 102 -1.14 12.81 6.39
C LEU A 102 -2.52 13.34 6.76
N ASN A 103 -2.60 14.35 7.64
CA ASN A 103 -3.88 14.96 8.04
C ASN A 103 -4.62 15.60 6.87
N ASP A 104 -3.89 16.25 5.97
CA ASP A 104 -4.45 16.88 4.78
C ASP A 104 -4.90 15.83 3.76
N LEU A 105 -4.10 14.78 3.57
CA LEU A 105 -4.44 13.64 2.73
C LEU A 105 -5.76 12.98 3.15
N VAL A 106 -5.92 12.73 4.46
CA VAL A 106 -7.15 12.13 5.00
C VAL A 106 -8.35 13.06 4.79
N ARG A 107 -8.22 14.37 5.08
CA ARG A 107 -9.30 15.34 4.80
C ARG A 107 -9.66 15.40 3.31
N LYS A 108 -8.66 15.41 2.44
CA LYS A 108 -8.84 15.39 0.98
C LYS A 108 -9.57 14.11 0.53
N PHE A 109 -9.21 12.97 1.08
CA PHE A 109 -9.89 11.70 0.85
C PHE A 109 -11.34 11.74 1.30
N GLU A 110 -11.62 12.13 2.54
CA GLU A 110 -12.99 12.19 3.10
C GLU A 110 -13.90 13.19 2.37
N SER A 111 -13.34 14.30 1.83
CA SER A 111 -14.08 15.26 1.02
C SER A 111 -14.27 14.82 -0.43
N SER A 112 -13.50 13.85 -0.90
CA SER A 112 -13.65 13.29 -2.24
C SER A 112 -14.80 12.27 -2.27
N ARG A 113 -15.21 11.89 -3.47
CA ARG A 113 -16.17 10.79 -3.65
C ARG A 113 -15.46 9.47 -3.96
N LEU A 114 -14.18 9.36 -3.63
CA LEU A 114 -13.37 8.19 -3.89
C LEU A 114 -13.47 7.17 -2.76
N ASP A 115 -13.22 5.93 -3.09
CA ASP A 115 -13.17 4.81 -2.17
C ASP A 115 -11.73 4.51 -1.74
N LEU A 116 -10.75 4.97 -2.57
CA LEU A 116 -9.32 4.88 -2.34
C LEU A 116 -8.61 6.08 -2.98
N LEU A 117 -7.73 6.74 -2.20
CA LEU A 117 -6.91 7.86 -2.66
C LEU A 117 -5.44 7.59 -2.33
N ALA A 118 -4.63 7.41 -3.38
CA ALA A 118 -3.18 7.26 -3.24
C ALA A 118 -2.46 8.60 -3.32
N THR A 119 -1.17 8.55 -3.07
CA THR A 119 -0.23 9.65 -3.25
C THR A 119 0.75 9.33 -4.37
N LEU A 120 1.53 10.31 -4.78
CA LEU A 120 2.75 10.05 -5.52
C LEU A 120 3.79 9.40 -4.58
N SER A 121 4.62 8.52 -5.13
CA SER A 121 5.76 7.92 -4.44
C SER A 121 7.03 8.42 -5.13
N LYS A 122 8.02 8.90 -4.38
CA LYS A 122 9.24 9.48 -4.96
C LYS A 122 10.50 8.83 -4.41
N GLN A 123 11.24 8.20 -5.28
CA GLN A 123 12.58 7.71 -4.98
C GLN A 123 13.60 8.86 -5.09
N PRO A 124 14.55 8.97 -4.13
CA PRO A 124 15.53 10.09 -4.10
C PRO A 124 16.33 10.25 -5.38
N HIS A 125 16.63 9.14 -6.06
CA HIS A 125 17.51 9.11 -7.25
C HIS A 125 16.76 9.05 -8.59
N ARG A 126 15.42 9.11 -8.58
CA ARG A 126 14.63 9.12 -9.82
C ARG A 126 14.06 10.51 -10.09
N PRO A 127 14.21 11.03 -11.31
CA PRO A 127 13.73 12.38 -11.65
C PRO A 127 12.20 12.47 -11.59
N ASN A 128 11.49 11.40 -11.97
CA ASN A 128 10.05 11.35 -12.00
C ASN A 128 9.51 10.55 -10.80
N PRO A 129 8.41 11.00 -10.16
CA PRO A 129 7.76 10.22 -9.13
C PRO A 129 7.21 8.92 -9.70
N ASP A 130 7.33 7.85 -8.93
CA ASP A 130 6.53 6.63 -9.10
C ASP A 130 5.10 6.91 -8.59
N GLY A 131 4.15 6.03 -8.87
CA GLY A 131 2.77 6.23 -8.38
C GLY A 131 1.95 7.18 -9.23
N THR A 132 2.42 7.54 -10.44
CA THR A 132 1.59 8.27 -11.41
C THR A 132 0.30 7.50 -11.69
N PRO A 133 -0.84 8.21 -11.92
CA PRO A 133 -2.11 7.57 -12.21
C PRO A 133 -2.00 6.64 -13.43
N ARG A 134 -2.68 5.49 -13.34
CA ARG A 134 -2.70 4.52 -14.44
C ARG A 134 -4.11 4.01 -14.70
N LEU A 135 -4.37 3.67 -15.94
CA LEU A 135 -5.61 3.04 -16.39
C LEU A 135 -5.43 1.51 -16.38
N LEU A 136 -6.55 0.79 -16.35
CA LEU A 136 -6.59 -0.67 -16.51
C LEU A 136 -7.56 -1.01 -17.62
N ASN A 137 -7.11 -1.71 -18.64
CA ASN A 137 -7.94 -2.17 -19.74
C ASN A 137 -7.53 -3.58 -20.16
N SER A 138 -8.48 -4.43 -20.53
CA SER A 138 -8.17 -5.75 -21.06
C SER A 138 -8.69 -5.93 -22.47
N SER A 139 -7.88 -6.52 -23.32
CA SER A 139 -8.26 -6.89 -24.69
C SER A 139 -7.47 -8.11 -25.16
N GLY A 140 -8.13 -9.04 -25.84
CA GLY A 140 -7.49 -10.24 -26.39
C GLY A 140 -6.67 -11.03 -25.35
N GLY A 141 -7.13 -11.10 -24.08
CA GLY A 141 -6.42 -11.79 -23.00
C GLY A 141 -5.16 -11.05 -22.50
N VAL A 142 -5.03 -9.78 -22.76
CA VAL A 142 -3.92 -8.93 -22.28
C VAL A 142 -4.47 -7.84 -21.39
N LEU A 143 -3.91 -7.71 -20.18
CA LEU A 143 -4.14 -6.57 -19.31
C LEU A 143 -3.14 -5.46 -19.64
N HIS A 144 -3.63 -4.31 -20.02
CA HIS A 144 -2.85 -3.10 -20.28
C HIS A 144 -2.94 -2.16 -19.09
N ILE A 145 -1.79 -1.67 -18.62
CA ILE A 145 -1.66 -0.72 -17.52
C ILE A 145 -0.93 0.54 -18.00
N PRO A 146 -1.54 1.34 -18.90
CA PRO A 146 -0.93 2.57 -19.39
C PRO A 146 -0.97 3.67 -18.33
N ARG A 147 -0.05 4.62 -18.40
CA ARG A 147 -0.16 5.88 -17.67
C ARG A 147 -1.37 6.65 -18.17
N GLY A 148 -2.09 7.32 -17.28
CA GLY A 148 -3.26 8.12 -17.62
C GLY A 148 -4.27 8.22 -16.48
N GLU A 149 -5.21 9.11 -16.66
CA GLU A 149 -6.31 9.39 -15.75
C GLU A 149 -7.63 9.41 -16.51
N TYR A 150 -8.74 9.07 -15.84
CA TYR A 150 -10.08 9.21 -16.41
C TYR A 150 -10.54 10.66 -16.37
N ARG A 151 -10.25 11.34 -15.26
CA ARG A 151 -10.68 12.70 -14.98
C ARG A 151 -9.76 13.33 -13.94
N ARG A 152 -9.60 14.65 -14.00
CA ARG A 152 -8.93 15.44 -12.96
C ARG A 152 -9.91 16.41 -12.30
N ILE A 153 -9.89 16.42 -10.96
CA ILE A 153 -10.69 17.35 -10.15
C ILE A 153 -9.73 18.03 -9.17
N GLY A 154 -9.35 19.27 -9.46
CA GLY A 154 -8.30 19.96 -8.71
C GLY A 154 -6.99 19.14 -8.74
N ASP A 155 -6.48 18.81 -7.57
CA ASP A 155 -5.24 18.04 -7.41
C ASP A 155 -5.47 16.51 -7.40
N ILE A 156 -6.71 16.04 -7.62
CA ILE A 156 -7.02 14.62 -7.66
C ILE A 156 -7.14 14.15 -9.11
N ALA A 157 -6.34 13.14 -9.47
CA ALA A 157 -6.44 12.42 -10.73
C ALA A 157 -7.17 11.09 -10.52
N GLU A 158 -8.40 10.95 -11.04
CA GLU A 158 -9.14 9.68 -11.00
C GLU A 158 -8.53 8.68 -11.99
N CYS A 159 -8.29 7.46 -11.54
CA CYS A 159 -7.61 6.42 -12.31
C CYS A 159 -8.08 5.02 -11.90
N ALA A 160 -7.38 3.97 -12.31
CA ALA A 160 -7.75 2.60 -11.95
C ALA A 160 -6.64 1.86 -11.20
N PHE A 161 -5.39 2.35 -11.24
CA PHE A 161 -4.25 1.69 -10.62
C PHE A 161 -3.30 2.75 -10.04
N VAL A 162 -2.84 2.50 -8.82
CA VAL A 162 -2.00 3.41 -8.03
C VAL A 162 -0.92 2.65 -7.27
N CYS A 163 0.02 3.33 -6.63
CA CYS A 163 1.02 2.70 -5.77
C CYS A 163 0.44 2.20 -4.44
N ASN A 164 1.19 1.34 -3.73
CA ASN A 164 0.84 0.85 -2.39
C ASN A 164 1.12 1.88 -1.29
N CYS A 165 0.66 3.10 -1.51
CA CYS A 165 0.72 4.17 -0.53
C CYS A 165 -0.57 4.97 -0.68
N PHE A 166 -1.61 4.56 0.04
CA PHE A 166 -2.96 5.07 -0.14
C PHE A 166 -3.77 5.09 1.15
N VAL A 167 -4.77 5.94 1.16
CA VAL A 167 -5.86 6.00 2.14
C VAL A 167 -7.10 5.36 1.52
N ALA A 168 -7.86 4.57 2.30
CA ALA A 168 -9.07 3.92 1.84
C ALA A 168 -10.08 3.73 2.98
N TYR A 169 -11.34 3.48 2.64
CA TYR A 169 -12.30 2.98 3.60
C TYR A 169 -12.03 1.50 3.89
N ARG A 170 -12.05 1.14 5.18
CA ARG A 170 -11.78 -0.22 5.64
C ARG A 170 -12.74 -1.25 5.05
N ASP A 171 -14.04 -0.94 4.99
CA ASP A 171 -15.08 -1.82 4.45
C ASP A 171 -14.86 -2.15 2.96
N ILE A 172 -14.38 -1.19 2.17
CA ILE A 172 -14.00 -1.43 0.78
C ILE A 172 -12.86 -2.45 0.69
N LEU A 173 -11.82 -2.31 1.54
CA LEU A 173 -10.70 -3.26 1.55
C LEU A 173 -11.13 -4.64 2.05
N GLN A 174 -12.06 -4.71 3.01
CA GLN A 174 -12.65 -5.96 3.47
C GLN A 174 -13.50 -6.65 2.39
N ALA A 175 -14.19 -5.88 1.55
CA ALA A 175 -15.01 -6.42 0.47
C ALA A 175 -14.16 -6.94 -0.69
N ILE A 176 -13.10 -6.21 -1.08
CA ILE A 176 -12.24 -6.59 -2.22
C ILE A 176 -11.21 -7.65 -1.80
N ARG A 177 -10.59 -7.51 -0.64
CA ARG A 177 -9.49 -8.31 -0.09
C ARG A 177 -8.32 -8.48 -1.07
N TRP A 178 -7.13 -8.72 -0.59
CA TRP A 178 -6.05 -9.25 -1.43
C TRP A 178 -6.21 -10.76 -1.59
N ASP A 179 -5.83 -11.28 -2.74
CA ASP A 179 -5.86 -12.71 -3.01
C ASP A 179 -4.70 -13.42 -2.26
N GLU A 180 -5.01 -14.18 -1.22
CA GLU A 180 -4.03 -14.81 -0.33
C GLU A 180 -3.21 -15.92 -0.99
N ASP A 181 -3.67 -16.45 -2.14
CA ASP A 181 -2.86 -17.34 -2.96
C ASP A 181 -1.69 -16.63 -3.65
N LEU A 182 -1.70 -15.27 -3.63
CA LEU A 182 -0.65 -14.44 -4.23
C LEU A 182 0.21 -13.82 -3.11
N LYS A 183 1.32 -14.49 -2.74
CA LYS A 183 2.25 -13.95 -1.73
C LYS A 183 2.93 -12.66 -2.19
N VAL A 184 3.17 -12.52 -3.49
CA VAL A 184 3.76 -11.35 -4.16
C VAL A 184 3.12 -11.19 -5.54
N ASP A 185 3.35 -10.06 -6.18
CA ASP A 185 2.79 -9.70 -7.50
C ASP A 185 1.26 -9.52 -7.49
N GLU A 186 0.70 -9.34 -6.31
CA GLU A 186 -0.72 -9.19 -5.97
C GLU A 186 -1.29 -7.81 -6.34
N HIS A 187 -0.43 -6.84 -6.58
CA HIS A 187 -0.79 -5.43 -6.69
C HIS A 187 -1.74 -5.18 -7.86
N TRP A 188 -1.39 -5.64 -9.08
CA TRP A 188 -2.25 -5.45 -10.26
C TRP A 188 -3.53 -6.28 -10.18
N ASP A 189 -3.49 -7.45 -9.56
CA ASP A 189 -4.65 -8.30 -9.29
C ASP A 189 -5.68 -7.58 -8.42
N PHE A 190 -5.22 -6.99 -7.31
CA PHE A 190 -6.08 -6.22 -6.41
C PHE A 190 -6.79 -5.08 -7.15
N PHE A 191 -6.06 -4.24 -7.87
CA PHE A 191 -6.66 -3.11 -8.58
C PHE A 191 -7.51 -3.54 -9.78
N TRP A 192 -7.21 -4.66 -10.42
CA TRP A 192 -8.05 -5.22 -11.46
C TRP A 192 -9.41 -5.66 -10.89
N ARG A 193 -9.43 -6.37 -9.76
CA ARG A 193 -10.68 -6.76 -9.07
C ARG A 193 -11.42 -5.54 -8.52
N ALA A 194 -10.73 -4.58 -7.94
CA ALA A 194 -11.30 -3.31 -7.49
C ALA A 194 -12.01 -2.57 -8.62
N LYS A 195 -11.37 -2.48 -9.81
CA LYS A 195 -11.99 -1.89 -10.99
C LYS A 195 -13.26 -2.61 -11.43
N ILE A 196 -13.23 -3.95 -11.48
CA ILE A 196 -14.42 -4.76 -11.84
C ILE A 196 -15.55 -4.54 -10.84
N ALA A 197 -15.23 -4.39 -9.56
CA ALA A 197 -16.20 -4.10 -8.50
C ALA A 197 -16.67 -2.63 -8.46
N GLY A 198 -16.18 -1.76 -9.34
CA GLY A 198 -16.59 -0.36 -9.42
C GLY A 198 -15.98 0.55 -8.36
N VAL A 199 -14.89 0.14 -7.70
CA VAL A 199 -14.17 0.95 -6.72
C VAL A 199 -13.57 2.18 -7.40
N ARG A 200 -13.84 3.36 -6.83
CA ARG A 200 -13.35 4.64 -7.35
C ARG A 200 -12.00 4.95 -6.74
N VAL A 201 -11.00 5.03 -7.59
CA VAL A 201 -9.60 5.20 -7.23
C VAL A 201 -9.06 6.51 -7.77
N GLY A 202 -8.19 7.17 -7.02
CA GLY A 202 -7.49 8.36 -7.48
C GLY A 202 -6.12 8.55 -6.85
N VAL A 203 -5.40 9.54 -7.34
CA VAL A 203 -4.10 9.98 -6.84
C VAL A 203 -4.18 11.46 -6.45
N ALA A 204 -3.76 11.80 -5.24
CA ALA A 204 -3.50 13.17 -4.80
C ALA A 204 -2.15 13.62 -5.35
N MET A 205 -2.18 14.46 -6.41
CA MET A 205 -1.00 14.84 -7.18
C MET A 205 -0.07 15.82 -6.44
N ASP A 206 -0.54 16.41 -5.36
CA ASP A 206 0.19 17.34 -4.49
C ASP A 206 0.70 16.69 -3.20
N HIS A 207 0.51 15.38 -3.02
CA HIS A 207 1.00 14.61 -1.89
C HIS A 207 2.05 13.60 -2.33
N VAL A 208 3.16 13.55 -1.61
CA VAL A 208 4.31 12.68 -1.96
C VAL A 208 4.78 11.92 -0.73
N PHE A 209 4.88 10.59 -0.86
CA PHE A 209 5.65 9.77 0.07
C PHE A 209 7.05 9.53 -0.47
N PRO A 210 8.10 9.92 0.24
CA PRO A 210 9.46 9.47 -0.06
C PRO A 210 9.55 7.95 0.03
N HIS A 211 10.17 7.31 -0.96
CA HIS A 211 10.29 5.86 -1.08
C HIS A 211 11.78 5.46 -1.09
N ILE A 212 12.24 4.85 -0.03
CA ILE A 212 13.60 4.35 0.12
C ILE A 212 13.62 2.90 -0.35
N HIS A 213 13.60 2.70 -1.67
CA HIS A 213 13.45 1.37 -2.25
C HIS A 213 14.56 0.40 -1.81
N VAL A 214 14.16 -0.67 -1.14
CA VAL A 214 15.02 -1.79 -0.73
C VAL A 214 14.42 -3.09 -1.25
N ASP A 215 15.04 -3.67 -2.26
CA ASP A 215 14.61 -4.94 -2.86
C ASP A 215 15.37 -6.12 -2.23
N PRO A 216 14.72 -6.97 -1.42
CA PRO A 216 15.35 -8.22 -1.00
C PRO A 216 15.50 -9.17 -2.20
N PRO A 217 16.70 -9.71 -2.49
CA PRO A 217 16.94 -10.57 -3.65
C PRO A 217 16.03 -11.80 -3.73
N ALA A 218 15.59 -12.32 -2.59
CA ALA A 218 14.70 -13.49 -2.50
C ALA A 218 13.31 -13.24 -3.10
N TYR A 219 12.79 -12.03 -3.01
CA TYR A 219 11.44 -11.66 -3.50
C TYR A 219 11.31 -11.78 -5.02
N LYS A 220 12.37 -11.46 -5.76
CA LYS A 220 12.34 -11.47 -7.24
C LYS A 220 12.18 -12.87 -7.82
N ARG A 221 12.65 -13.90 -7.11
CA ARG A 221 12.61 -15.31 -7.60
C ARG A 221 11.20 -15.88 -7.67
N HIS A 222 10.29 -15.43 -6.81
CA HIS A 222 8.94 -15.97 -6.70
C HIS A 222 7.91 -15.27 -7.58
N ARG A 223 8.17 -14.01 -8.00
CA ARG A 223 7.24 -13.23 -8.83
C ARG A 223 6.71 -13.96 -10.06
N PRO A 224 7.52 -14.67 -10.88
CA PRO A 224 6.99 -15.34 -12.09
C PRO A 224 5.97 -16.45 -11.80
N VAL A 225 6.05 -17.08 -10.64
CA VAL A 225 5.10 -18.14 -10.23
C VAL A 225 3.75 -17.53 -9.92
N PHE A 226 3.73 -16.49 -9.09
CA PHE A 226 2.50 -15.80 -8.68
C PHE A 226 1.87 -15.01 -9.83
N LEU A 227 2.68 -14.37 -10.70
CA LEU A 227 2.19 -13.76 -11.92
C LEU A 227 1.42 -14.76 -12.79
N ARG A 228 1.96 -15.95 -13.03
CA ARG A 228 1.27 -16.99 -13.80
C ARG A 228 -0.01 -17.48 -13.14
N ALA A 229 -0.02 -17.59 -11.81
CA ALA A 229 -1.22 -17.96 -11.05
C ALA A 229 -2.32 -16.91 -11.21
N ALA A 230 -2.00 -15.64 -11.01
CA ALA A 230 -2.95 -14.53 -11.15
C ALA A 230 -3.46 -14.39 -12.60
N LEU A 231 -2.59 -14.50 -13.60
CA LEU A 231 -3.00 -14.49 -15.00
C LEU A 231 -4.03 -15.58 -15.31
N ARG A 232 -3.81 -16.82 -14.84
CA ARG A 232 -4.76 -17.92 -15.03
C ARG A 232 -6.10 -17.65 -14.37
N LYS A 233 -6.13 -17.12 -13.15
CA LYS A 233 -7.38 -16.77 -12.44
C LYS A 233 -8.26 -15.81 -13.23
N HIS A 234 -7.65 -14.89 -13.98
CA HIS A 234 -8.36 -13.88 -14.77
C HIS A 234 -8.53 -14.24 -16.25
N GLY A 235 -8.10 -15.43 -16.69
CA GLY A 235 -8.11 -15.79 -18.13
C GLY A 235 -7.22 -14.89 -18.99
N LEU A 236 -6.17 -14.32 -18.38
CA LEU A 236 -5.21 -13.44 -19.04
C LEU A 236 -3.95 -14.20 -19.44
N ARG A 237 -3.30 -13.73 -20.51
CA ARG A 237 -2.03 -14.28 -21.00
C ARG A 237 -0.82 -13.48 -20.53
N LYS A 238 -0.99 -12.16 -20.34
CA LYS A 238 0.07 -11.26 -19.90
C LYS A 238 -0.45 -9.93 -19.35
N VAL A 239 0.40 -9.24 -18.62
CA VAL A 239 0.25 -7.83 -18.21
C VAL A 239 1.26 -6.98 -18.96
N LEU A 240 0.83 -5.84 -19.51
CA LEU A 240 1.68 -4.88 -20.20
C LEU A 240 1.65 -3.53 -19.47
N TRP A 241 2.81 -3.09 -19.04
CA TRP A 241 3.05 -1.77 -18.47
C TRP A 241 3.50 -0.82 -19.59
N LYS A 242 2.78 0.30 -19.77
CA LYS A 242 3.10 1.29 -20.80
C LYS A 242 3.30 2.68 -20.20
#